data_7228450d1778ee5b76b57b62c2273c8b
#
_entry.id   7228450d1778ee5b76b57b62c2273c8b
#
_cell.length_a   1.000
_cell.length_b   1.000
_cell.length_c   1.000
_cell.angle_alpha   90.00
_cell.angle_beta   90.00
_cell.angle_gamma   90.00
#
_symmetry.space_group_name_H-M   'P 1'
#
loop_
_entity.id
_entity.type
_entity.pdbx_description
1 polymer ?
#
loop_
_entity_poly.entity_id
_entity_poly.type
_entity_poly.pdbx_seq_one_letter_code
_entity_poly.pdbx_strand_id
1 'polypeptide(L)'
;MQKLKLFYFDIPGKGECIRLLCAHAGLSLEDIRVPLDNREVFDVLKKDGKLIFGQLPALQINEEGDMITQSAAIVRYLGKLSTIYPECPIQAALVDAIMDEEADLFTGLSVSRYRGKFSAK
;
A
#
# COMPACT_ATOMS: atom_id res chain seq x y z
N MET A 1 -15.96 -9.88 11.75
CA MET A 1 -15.31 -9.53 10.45
C MET A 1 -14.49 -8.28 10.61
N GLN A 2 -13.24 -8.30 10.17
CA GLN A 2 -12.36 -7.12 10.23
C GLN A 2 -12.85 -6.05 9.26
N LYS A 3 -12.81 -4.80 9.71
CA LYS A 3 -13.01 -3.66 8.82
C LYS A 3 -11.64 -3.24 8.29
N LEU A 4 -11.54 -3.13 6.98
CA LEU A 4 -10.30 -2.75 6.29
C LEU A 4 -10.49 -1.37 5.68
N LYS A 5 -9.61 -0.44 6.03
CA LYS A 5 -9.65 0.92 5.49
C LYS A 5 -8.28 1.26 4.91
N LEU A 6 -8.24 1.52 3.61
CA LEU A 6 -7.02 1.90 2.91
C LEU A 6 -6.96 3.41 2.78
N PHE A 7 -5.82 3.99 3.16
CA PHE A 7 -5.50 5.39 2.90
C PHE A 7 -4.43 5.46 1.83
N TYR A 8 -4.77 6.01 0.69
CA TYR A 8 -3.81 6.28 -0.37
C TYR A 8 -4.27 7.47 -1.21
N PHE A 9 -3.34 8.02 -1.99
CA PHE A 9 -3.67 9.10 -2.91
C PHE A 9 -4.65 8.65 -3.98
N ASP A 10 -5.35 9.61 -4.59
CA ASP A 10 -6.32 9.32 -5.65
C ASP A 10 -5.62 9.09 -7.00
N ILE A 11 -4.76 8.09 -7.03
CA ILE A 11 -4.01 7.61 -8.18
C ILE A 11 -3.85 6.09 -8.06
N PRO A 12 -3.55 5.37 -9.15
CA PRO A 12 -3.23 3.95 -9.06
C PRO A 12 -1.99 3.69 -8.18
N GLY A 13 -0.82 4.09 -8.60
CA GLY A 13 0.43 4.02 -7.83
C GLY A 13 0.60 2.73 -7.02
N LYS A 14 1.07 2.87 -5.81
CA LYS A 14 1.29 1.76 -4.88
C LYS A 14 0.01 1.26 -4.20
N GLY A 15 -1.10 1.98 -4.34
CA GLY A 15 -2.39 1.57 -3.77
C GLY A 15 -3.19 0.64 -4.66
N GLU A 16 -2.94 0.65 -5.97
CA GLU A 16 -3.78 -0.09 -6.92
C GLU A 16 -3.70 -1.60 -6.73
N CYS A 17 -2.52 -2.14 -6.48
CA CYS A 17 -2.35 -3.57 -6.20
C CYS A 17 -3.17 -4.01 -5.00
N ILE A 18 -3.24 -3.18 -3.97
CA ILE A 18 -4.03 -3.44 -2.76
C ILE A 18 -5.52 -3.47 -3.09
N ARG A 19 -5.99 -2.50 -3.87
CA ARG A 19 -7.39 -2.43 -4.30
C ARG A 19 -7.79 -3.65 -5.15
N LEU A 20 -6.92 -4.02 -6.09
CA LEU A 20 -7.13 -5.17 -6.96
C LEU A 20 -7.14 -6.48 -6.17
N LEU A 21 -6.23 -6.64 -5.22
CA LEU A 21 -6.17 -7.83 -4.38
C LEU A 21 -7.45 -7.98 -3.55
N CYS A 22 -7.92 -6.92 -2.94
CA CYS A 22 -9.17 -6.96 -2.18
C CYS A 22 -10.37 -7.30 -3.07
N ALA A 23 -10.43 -6.73 -4.26
CA ALA A 23 -11.49 -7.04 -5.22
C ALA A 23 -11.44 -8.51 -5.64
N HIS A 24 -10.27 -9.03 -5.97
CA HIS A 24 -10.07 -10.43 -6.36
C HIS A 24 -10.43 -11.39 -5.21
N ALA A 25 -10.03 -11.06 -4.00
CA ALA A 25 -10.23 -11.92 -2.83
C ALA A 25 -11.63 -11.78 -2.21
N GLY A 26 -12.47 -10.88 -2.71
CA GLY A 26 -13.78 -10.62 -2.15
C GLY A 26 -13.73 -9.97 -0.77
N LEU A 27 -12.65 -9.26 -0.44
CA LEU A 27 -12.52 -8.54 0.82
C LEU A 27 -13.19 -7.17 0.70
N SER A 28 -14.00 -6.83 1.69
CA SER A 28 -14.62 -5.51 1.76
C SER A 28 -13.58 -4.48 2.21
N LEU A 29 -13.35 -3.46 1.38
CA LEU A 29 -12.36 -2.43 1.62
C LEU A 29 -13.01 -1.06 1.55
N GLU A 30 -12.86 -0.25 2.60
CA GLU A 30 -13.16 1.17 2.53
C GLU A 30 -11.95 1.89 1.94
N ASP A 31 -12.09 2.43 0.74
CA ASP A 31 -11.01 3.04 -0.02
C ASP A 31 -11.03 4.55 0.16
N ILE A 32 -10.21 5.04 1.10
CA ILE A 32 -10.10 6.47 1.38
C ILE A 32 -9.05 7.05 0.44
N ARG A 33 -9.52 7.76 -0.57
CA ARG A 33 -8.66 8.39 -1.57
C ARG A 33 -8.33 9.82 -1.16
N VAL A 34 -7.05 10.09 -0.95
CA VAL A 34 -6.56 11.41 -0.60
C VAL A 34 -6.34 12.20 -1.89
N PRO A 35 -7.05 13.31 -2.13
CA PRO A 35 -6.85 14.11 -3.34
C PRO A 35 -5.42 14.66 -3.41
N LEU A 36 -4.87 14.74 -4.62
CA LEU A 36 -3.52 15.25 -4.82
C LEU A 36 -3.39 16.75 -4.49
N ASP A 37 -4.48 17.48 -4.62
CA ASP A 37 -4.55 18.91 -4.33
C ASP A 37 -5.01 19.23 -2.91
N ASN A 38 -5.39 18.23 -2.11
CA ASN A 38 -5.79 18.39 -0.72
C ASN A 38 -5.32 17.21 0.12
N ARG A 39 -4.16 17.36 0.75
CA ARG A 39 -3.52 16.31 1.54
C ARG A 39 -3.86 16.35 3.02
N GLU A 40 -4.95 17.00 3.40
CA GLU A 40 -5.33 17.19 4.80
C GLU A 40 -5.38 15.87 5.58
N VAL A 41 -6.03 14.84 5.02
CA VAL A 41 -6.12 13.51 5.65
C VAL A 41 -4.73 12.93 5.91
N PHE A 42 -3.85 13.02 4.92
CA PHE A 42 -2.46 12.54 5.05
C PHE A 42 -1.71 13.32 6.14
N ASP A 43 -1.85 14.63 6.16
CA ASP A 43 -1.16 15.49 7.13
C ASP A 43 -1.65 15.21 8.55
N VAL A 44 -2.96 14.99 8.74
CA VAL A 44 -3.55 14.62 10.04
C VAL A 44 -3.02 13.28 10.52
N LEU A 45 -2.96 12.27 9.64
CA LEU A 45 -2.44 10.94 9.99
C LEU A 45 -0.97 11.02 10.42
N LYS A 46 -0.16 11.84 9.74
CA LYS A 46 1.24 12.05 10.13
C LYS A 46 1.35 12.75 11.48
N LYS A 47 0.60 13.81 11.68
CA LYS A 47 0.60 14.60 12.90
C LYS A 47 0.18 13.74 14.11
N ASP A 48 -0.81 12.87 13.94
CA ASP A 48 -1.32 12.00 15.00
C ASP A 48 -0.42 10.78 15.26
N GLY A 49 0.71 10.66 14.57
CA GLY A 49 1.65 9.56 14.76
C GLY A 49 1.14 8.22 14.25
N LYS A 50 0.13 8.22 13.39
CA LYS A 50 -0.45 6.98 12.82
C LYS A 50 0.42 6.35 11.75
N LEU A 51 1.32 7.12 11.15
CA LEU A 51 2.18 6.66 10.05
C LEU A 51 3.63 6.59 10.54
N ILE A 52 4.06 5.37 10.90
CA ILE A 52 5.41 5.14 11.44
C ILE A 52 6.51 5.69 10.53
N PHE A 53 6.35 5.53 9.21
CA PHE A 53 7.33 5.98 8.23
C PHE A 53 6.89 7.24 7.48
N GLY A 54 5.80 7.88 7.91
CA GLY A 54 5.31 9.12 7.29
C GLY A 54 4.87 8.98 5.84
N GLN A 55 4.46 7.79 5.41
CA GLN A 55 4.12 7.50 4.01
C GLN A 55 2.79 6.78 3.87
N LEU A 56 2.17 6.91 2.69
CA LEU A 56 1.06 6.10 2.23
C LEU A 56 1.56 5.14 1.15
N PRO A 57 0.91 3.99 0.92
CA PRO A 57 -0.39 3.58 1.49
C PRO A 57 -0.29 3.16 2.95
N ALA A 58 -1.43 3.21 3.64
CA ALA A 58 -1.60 2.70 4.98
C ALA A 58 -2.94 1.97 5.06
N LEU A 59 -2.95 0.81 5.73
CA LEU A 59 -4.15 0.01 5.94
C LEU A 59 -4.49 0.00 7.41
N GLN A 60 -5.67 0.49 7.76
CA GLN A 60 -6.19 0.43 9.12
C GLN A 60 -7.05 -0.82 9.30
N ILE A 61 -6.75 -1.57 10.35
CA ILE A 61 -7.50 -2.77 10.73
C ILE A 61 -8.44 -2.38 11.86
N ASN A 62 -9.73 -2.41 11.59
CA ASN A 62 -10.79 -1.93 12.50
C ASN A 62 -10.65 -0.43 12.81
N GLU A 63 -11.59 0.14 13.54
CA GLU A 63 -11.64 1.59 13.73
C GLU A 63 -10.52 2.13 14.62
N GLU A 64 -10.11 1.35 15.62
CA GLU A 64 -9.06 1.72 16.57
C GLU A 64 -7.93 0.69 16.60
N GLY A 65 -7.82 -0.10 15.54
CA GLY A 65 -6.83 -1.16 15.45
C GLY A 65 -5.52 -0.72 14.84
N ASP A 66 -4.73 -1.73 14.50
CA ASP A 66 -3.39 -1.52 13.95
C ASP A 66 -3.43 -0.80 12.61
N MET A 67 -2.41 0.04 12.41
CA MET A 67 -2.15 0.68 11.13
C MET A 67 -0.93 0.00 10.51
N ILE A 68 -1.16 -0.70 9.39
CA ILE A 68 -0.09 -1.35 8.64
C ILE A 68 0.38 -0.39 7.54
N THR A 69 1.67 -0.12 7.47
CA THR A 69 2.28 0.71 6.44
C THR A 69 3.23 -0.12 5.59
N GLN A 70 3.67 0.42 4.48
CA GLN A 70 4.44 -0.24 3.42
C GLN A 70 3.57 -1.13 2.53
N SER A 71 3.52 -0.80 1.24
CA SER A 71 2.62 -1.47 0.30
C SER A 71 2.82 -2.98 0.23
N ALA A 72 4.07 -3.46 0.24
CA ALA A 72 4.37 -4.89 0.20
C ALA A 72 3.89 -5.61 1.47
N ALA A 73 4.06 -4.99 2.64
CA ALA A 73 3.57 -5.55 3.90
C ALA A 73 2.03 -5.65 3.91
N ILE A 74 1.36 -4.63 3.39
CA ILE A 74 -0.10 -4.63 3.28
C ILE A 74 -0.57 -5.76 2.36
N VAL A 75 0.07 -5.91 1.19
CA VAL A 75 -0.27 -6.97 0.24
C VAL A 75 -0.07 -8.36 0.86
N ARG A 76 1.04 -8.58 1.57
CA ARG A 76 1.28 -9.85 2.25
C ARG A 76 0.24 -10.13 3.34
N TYR A 77 -0.10 -9.12 4.13
CA TYR A 77 -1.14 -9.26 5.15
C TYR A 77 -2.48 -9.67 4.54
N LEU A 78 -2.92 -8.96 3.50
CA LEU A 78 -4.17 -9.27 2.81
C LEU A 78 -4.12 -10.62 2.10
N GLY A 79 -2.98 -10.98 1.55
CA GLY A 79 -2.77 -12.30 0.94
C GLY A 79 -2.90 -13.43 1.95
N LYS A 80 -2.36 -13.25 3.15
CA LYS A 80 -2.50 -14.23 4.25
C LYS A 80 -3.93 -14.30 4.76
N LEU A 81 -4.57 -13.15 4.94
CA LEU A 81 -5.95 -13.05 5.40
C LEU A 81 -6.91 -13.78 4.45
N SER A 82 -6.68 -13.68 3.16
CA SER A 82 -7.51 -14.27 2.11
C SER A 82 -7.05 -15.67 1.67
N THR A 83 -6.04 -16.23 2.30
CA THR A 83 -5.43 -17.54 1.99
C THR A 83 -4.81 -17.64 0.58
N ILE A 84 -4.54 -16.51 -0.05
CA ILE A 84 -3.87 -16.47 -1.36
C ILE A 84 -2.35 -16.57 -1.21
N TYR A 85 -1.80 -16.03 -0.11
CA TYR A 85 -0.36 -16.10 0.15
C TYR A 85 0.05 -17.53 0.49
N PRO A 86 1.09 -18.09 -0.18
CA PRO A 86 1.46 -19.48 0.01
C PRO A 86 1.99 -19.79 1.41
N GLU A 87 1.63 -20.94 1.95
CA GLU A 87 2.18 -21.44 3.21
C GLU A 87 3.56 -22.12 3.01
N CYS A 88 3.78 -22.70 1.83
CA CYS A 88 5.06 -23.32 1.50
C CYS A 88 6.17 -22.26 1.43
N PRO A 89 7.27 -22.39 2.21
CA PRO A 89 8.31 -21.38 2.24
C PRO A 89 8.93 -21.06 0.88
N ILE A 90 9.12 -22.06 0.02
CA ILE A 90 9.69 -21.85 -1.32
C ILE A 90 8.71 -21.04 -2.19
N GLN A 91 7.44 -21.42 -2.18
CA GLN A 91 6.43 -20.69 -2.95
C GLN A 91 6.26 -19.26 -2.44
N ALA A 92 6.26 -19.07 -1.12
CA ALA A 92 6.19 -17.76 -0.51
C ALA A 92 7.41 -16.91 -0.93
N ALA A 93 8.61 -17.48 -0.97
CA ALA A 93 9.82 -16.79 -1.40
C ALA A 93 9.73 -16.36 -2.88
N LEU A 94 9.16 -17.20 -3.74
CA LEU A 94 8.96 -16.86 -5.15
C LEU A 94 7.97 -15.72 -5.32
N VAL A 95 6.89 -15.72 -4.54
CA VAL A 95 5.93 -14.61 -4.53
C VAL A 95 6.61 -13.33 -4.03
N ASP A 96 7.36 -13.41 -2.94
CA ASP A 96 8.08 -12.28 -2.38
C ASP A 96 9.11 -11.72 -3.37
N ALA A 97 9.79 -12.57 -4.14
CA ALA A 97 10.73 -12.14 -5.16
C ALA A 97 10.06 -11.28 -6.24
N ILE A 98 8.84 -11.66 -6.66
CA ILE A 98 8.06 -10.87 -7.61
C ILE A 98 7.66 -9.53 -7.01
N MET A 99 7.27 -9.52 -5.74
CA MET A 99 6.89 -8.29 -5.04
C MET A 99 8.09 -7.36 -4.89
N ASP A 100 9.26 -7.89 -4.57
CA ASP A 100 10.48 -7.11 -4.45
C ASP A 100 10.94 -6.56 -5.81
N GLU A 101 10.80 -7.34 -6.88
CA GLU A 101 11.09 -6.88 -8.24
C GLU A 101 10.13 -5.77 -8.68
N GLU A 102 8.84 -5.87 -8.32
CA GLU A 102 7.86 -4.80 -8.58
C GLU A 102 8.30 -3.50 -7.91
N ALA A 103 8.77 -3.56 -6.67
CA ALA A 103 9.24 -2.37 -5.95
C ALA A 103 10.45 -1.73 -6.66
N ASP A 104 11.40 -2.53 -7.12
CA ASP A 104 12.58 -2.05 -7.85
C ASP A 104 12.17 -1.40 -9.18
N LEU A 105 11.29 -2.06 -9.92
CA LEU A 105 10.78 -1.55 -11.19
C LEU A 105 10.01 -0.25 -10.99
N PHE A 106 9.14 -0.18 -9.99
CA PHE A 106 8.36 1.01 -9.70
C PHE A 106 9.27 2.19 -9.35
N THR A 107 10.30 1.97 -8.55
CA THR A 107 11.29 3.00 -8.21
C THR A 107 11.97 3.53 -9.45
N GLY A 108 12.40 2.64 -10.35
CA GLY A 108 13.03 3.03 -11.61
C GLY A 108 12.11 3.87 -12.48
N LEU A 109 10.86 3.46 -12.62
CA LEU A 109 9.87 4.21 -13.39
C LEU A 109 9.56 5.56 -12.77
N SER A 110 9.45 5.63 -11.45
CA SER A 110 9.16 6.86 -10.73
C SER A 110 10.30 7.86 -10.88
N VAL A 111 11.55 7.42 -10.72
CA VAL A 111 12.73 8.27 -10.90
C VAL A 111 12.81 8.76 -12.34
N SER A 112 12.60 7.89 -13.32
CA SER A 112 12.59 8.27 -14.73
C SER A 112 11.52 9.32 -15.04
N ARG A 113 10.31 9.14 -14.51
CA ARG A 113 9.20 10.07 -14.71
C ARG A 113 9.48 11.46 -14.17
N TYR A 114 10.16 11.55 -13.03
CA TYR A 114 10.40 12.82 -12.35
C TYR A 114 11.83 13.35 -12.52
N ARG A 115 12.65 12.67 -13.30
CA ARG A 115 14.06 13.01 -13.48
C ARG A 115 14.28 14.49 -13.85
N GLY A 116 13.49 15.00 -14.77
CA GLY A 116 13.58 16.39 -15.20
C GLY A 116 13.22 17.41 -14.12
N LYS A 117 12.44 17.00 -13.12
CA LYS A 117 12.03 17.87 -12.01
C LYS A 117 13.04 17.90 -10.87
N PHE A 118 13.84 16.85 -10.74
CA PHE A 118 14.75 16.70 -9.60
C PHE A 118 16.22 16.77 -9.99
N SER A 119 16.57 16.65 -11.26
CA SER A 119 17.96 16.64 -11.73
C SER A 119 18.47 18.01 -12.16
N ALA A 120 17.63 19.03 -12.14
CA ALA A 120 18.00 20.39 -12.55
C ALA A 120 18.76 21.18 -11.47
N LYS A 121 19.31 20.48 -10.49
CA LYS A 121 20.08 21.12 -9.41
C LYS A 121 21.53 20.68 -9.51
#